data_7e9d15d1d8b79b5ec0fd0f1b55c71cf3
#
_entry.id   7e9d15d1d8b79b5ec0fd0f1b55c71cf3
#
_cell.length_a   1.000
_cell.length_b   1.000
_cell.length_c   1.000
_cell.angle_alpha   90.00
_cell.angle_beta   90.00
_cell.angle_gamma   90.00
#
_symmetry.space_group_name_H-M   'P 1'
#
loop_
_entity.id
_entity.type
_entity.pdbx_description
1 polymer ?
#
loop_
_entity_poly.entity_id
_entity_poly.type
_entity_poly.pdbx_seq_one_letter_code
_entity_poly.pdbx_strand_id
1 'polypeptide(L)'
;MSETTTMTPPAYDRDRLVELFGDNPATIAEVEREFLDTARVAEKEIVNTTDVGAIARAAHRLKGASGMIGASSLHTIAAAVERAAKAGDLSGVRHLQETFSREVERVALQVDGRAV
;
A
#
# COMPACT_ATOMS: atom_id res chain seq x y z
N MET A 1 7.91 32.67 3.63
CA MET A 1 7.86 31.93 3.66
C MET A 1 7.52 31.07 3.67
N SER A 2 7.55 30.66 3.75
CA SER A 2 7.39 29.83 3.90
C SER A 2 7.06 29.01 3.84
N GLU A 3 6.99 28.46 3.72
CA GLU A 3 6.64 27.62 3.68
C GLU A 3 6.78 26.64 3.96
N THR A 4 6.84 26.57 4.50
CA THR A 4 7.10 25.40 4.88
C THR A 4 6.14 24.43 4.81
N THR A 5 6.05 23.93 3.84
CA THR A 5 5.20 22.96 3.60
C THR A 5 5.71 21.73 4.13
N THR A 6 5.01 21.11 4.95
CA THR A 6 5.29 19.80 5.32
C THR A 6 5.12 18.94 4.12
N MET A 7 6.20 18.50 3.64
CA MET A 7 6.17 17.66 2.47
C MET A 7 5.88 16.25 2.91
N THR A 8 4.64 15.86 2.79
CA THR A 8 4.30 14.46 2.96
C THR A 8 4.75 13.73 1.70
N PRO A 9 5.55 12.69 1.83
CA PRO A 9 5.97 11.94 0.64
C PRO A 9 4.77 11.36 -0.07
N PRO A 10 4.82 11.22 -1.40
CA PRO A 10 3.73 10.58 -2.12
C PRO A 10 3.57 9.13 -1.68
N ALA A 11 2.37 8.59 -1.88
CA ALA A 11 2.07 7.23 -1.46
C ALA A 11 2.86 6.20 -2.26
N TYR A 12 3.21 6.52 -3.51
CA TYR A 12 4.05 5.66 -4.33
C TYR A 12 4.82 6.55 -5.32
N ASP A 13 5.83 5.95 -5.97
CA ASP A 13 6.76 6.69 -6.82
C ASP A 13 6.33 6.57 -8.28
N ARG A 14 5.72 7.65 -8.80
CA ARG A 14 5.25 7.65 -10.18
C ARG A 14 6.40 7.51 -11.18
N ASP A 15 7.55 8.09 -10.88
CA ASP A 15 8.72 7.94 -11.75
C ASP A 15 9.14 6.49 -11.89
N ARG A 16 8.98 5.73 -10.81
CA ARG A 16 9.26 4.31 -10.82
C ARG A 16 8.33 3.57 -11.78
N LEU A 17 7.06 3.96 -11.80
CA LEU A 17 6.09 3.38 -12.73
C LEU A 17 6.50 3.66 -14.18
N VAL A 18 6.94 4.89 -14.44
CA VAL A 18 7.39 5.25 -15.78
C VAL A 18 8.61 4.42 -16.18
N GLU A 19 9.54 4.23 -15.26
CA GLU A 19 10.72 3.39 -15.51
C GLU A 19 10.35 1.96 -15.89
N LEU A 20 9.34 1.42 -15.17
CA LEU A 20 8.98 0.01 -15.34
C LEU A 20 8.04 -0.22 -16.52
N PHE A 21 7.14 0.72 -16.79
CA PHE A 21 6.03 0.51 -17.72
C PHE A 21 5.99 1.49 -18.88
N GLY A 22 6.91 2.45 -18.93
CA GLY A 22 6.91 3.49 -19.95
C GLY A 22 6.06 4.68 -19.53
N ASP A 23 6.05 5.72 -20.36
CA ASP A 23 5.40 6.98 -19.99
C ASP A 23 4.03 7.19 -20.65
N ASN A 24 3.44 6.15 -21.20
CA ASN A 24 2.11 6.22 -21.78
C ASN A 24 1.09 6.46 -20.65
N PRO A 25 0.36 7.58 -20.67
CA PRO A 25 -0.55 7.89 -19.55
C PRO A 25 -1.63 6.84 -19.31
N ALA A 26 -2.12 6.22 -20.37
CA ALA A 26 -3.17 5.20 -20.23
C ALA A 26 -2.62 3.96 -19.53
N THR A 27 -1.40 3.56 -19.87
CA THR A 27 -0.76 2.42 -19.25
C THR A 27 -0.48 2.70 -17.78
N ILE A 28 0.03 3.90 -17.47
CA ILE A 28 0.31 4.27 -16.09
C ILE A 28 -0.98 4.27 -15.26
N ALA A 29 -2.06 4.83 -15.82
CA ALA A 29 -3.35 4.86 -15.12
C ALA A 29 -3.85 3.44 -14.84
N GLU A 30 -3.66 2.53 -15.77
CA GLU A 30 -4.04 1.13 -15.60
C GLU A 30 -3.26 0.46 -14.47
N VAL A 31 -1.95 0.69 -14.44
CA VAL A 31 -1.08 0.13 -13.41
C VAL A 31 -1.45 0.68 -12.04
N GLU A 32 -1.71 1.99 -11.97
CA GLU A 32 -2.12 2.62 -10.71
C GLU A 32 -3.42 2.02 -10.19
N ARG A 33 -4.40 1.84 -11.08
CA ARG A 33 -5.68 1.26 -10.71
C ARG A 33 -5.51 -0.17 -10.23
N GLU A 34 -4.70 -0.94 -10.93
CA GLU A 34 -4.45 -2.33 -10.58
C GLU A 34 -3.77 -2.45 -9.22
N PHE A 35 -2.81 -1.55 -8.95
CA PHE A 35 -2.15 -1.56 -7.65
C PHE A 35 -3.14 -1.20 -6.53
N LEU A 36 -4.00 -0.21 -6.77
CA LEU A 36 -5.00 0.16 -5.77
C LEU A 36 -5.94 -1.02 -5.49
N ASP A 37 -6.37 -1.72 -6.54
CA ASP A 37 -7.23 -2.88 -6.36
C ASP A 37 -6.54 -3.96 -5.54
N THR A 38 -5.27 -4.22 -5.83
CA THR A 38 -4.47 -5.17 -5.07
C THR A 38 -4.41 -4.78 -3.59
N ALA A 39 -4.17 -3.49 -3.32
CA ALA A 39 -4.08 -3.00 -1.95
C ALA A 39 -5.42 -3.14 -1.22
N ARG A 40 -6.51 -2.83 -1.89
CA ARG A 40 -7.83 -2.92 -1.27
C ARG A 40 -8.25 -4.37 -1.01
N VAL A 41 -7.92 -5.28 -1.91
CA VAL A 41 -8.19 -6.71 -1.70
C VAL A 41 -7.42 -7.22 -0.49
N ALA A 42 -6.13 -6.86 -0.40
CA ALA A 42 -5.31 -7.28 0.73
C ALA A 42 -5.84 -6.69 2.03
N GLU A 43 -6.23 -5.42 2.02
CA GLU A 43 -6.80 -4.77 3.20
C GLU A 43 -8.05 -5.50 3.67
N LYS A 44 -8.94 -5.82 2.76
CA LYS A 44 -10.18 -6.51 3.08
C LYS A 44 -9.91 -7.88 3.70
N GLU A 45 -8.97 -8.63 3.12
CA GLU A 45 -8.60 -9.92 3.66
C GLU A 45 -8.04 -9.81 5.08
N ILE A 46 -7.17 -8.83 5.30
CA ILE A 46 -6.52 -8.65 6.59
C ILE A 46 -7.53 -8.24 7.67
N VAL A 47 -8.44 -7.34 7.32
CA VAL A 47 -9.40 -6.79 8.28
C VAL A 47 -10.46 -7.81 8.65
N ASN A 48 -10.86 -8.65 7.70
CA ASN A 48 -12.05 -9.49 7.85
C ASN A 48 -11.79 -10.92 8.30
N THR A 49 -10.55 -11.29 8.60
CA THR A 49 -10.25 -12.65 9.06
C THR A 49 -9.46 -12.63 10.36
N THR A 50 -9.61 -13.68 11.15
CA THR A 50 -8.78 -13.88 12.34
C THR A 50 -7.69 -14.95 12.09
N ASP A 51 -7.64 -15.47 10.86
CA ASP A 51 -6.64 -16.47 10.48
C ASP A 51 -5.32 -15.77 10.21
N VAL A 52 -4.39 -15.86 11.16
CA VAL A 52 -3.11 -15.17 11.03
C VAL A 52 -2.30 -15.69 9.84
N GLY A 53 -2.49 -16.93 9.42
CA GLY A 53 -1.83 -17.44 8.23
C GLY A 53 -2.31 -16.72 6.97
N ALA A 54 -3.61 -16.52 6.87
CA ALA A 54 -4.19 -15.79 5.74
C ALA A 54 -3.74 -14.33 5.75
N ILE A 55 -3.69 -13.72 6.93
CA ILE A 55 -3.20 -12.34 7.08
C ILE A 55 -1.75 -12.25 6.60
N ALA A 56 -0.92 -13.19 7.03
CA ALA A 56 0.50 -13.18 6.64
C ALA A 56 0.66 -13.26 5.13
N ARG A 57 -0.13 -14.10 4.47
CA ARG A 57 -0.04 -14.26 3.02
C ARG A 57 -0.48 -12.99 2.28
N ALA A 58 -1.59 -12.39 2.74
CA ALA A 58 -2.08 -11.15 2.13
C ALA A 58 -1.07 -10.02 2.30
N ALA A 59 -0.51 -9.89 3.50
CA ALA A 59 0.48 -8.85 3.78
C ALA A 59 1.74 -9.07 2.97
N HIS A 60 2.16 -10.33 2.79
CA HIS A 60 3.34 -10.65 2.01
C HIS A 60 3.17 -10.22 0.55
N ARG A 61 2.02 -10.54 -0.05
CA ARG A 61 1.75 -10.17 -1.44
C ARG A 61 1.77 -8.65 -1.60
N LEU A 62 1.15 -7.95 -0.68
CA LEU A 62 1.09 -6.48 -0.76
C LEU A 62 2.46 -5.87 -0.52
N LYS A 63 3.24 -6.44 0.38
CA LYS A 63 4.60 -5.97 0.62
C LYS A 63 5.42 -6.01 -0.67
N GLY A 64 5.33 -7.12 -1.41
CA GLY A 64 6.06 -7.27 -2.67
C GLY A 64 5.61 -6.27 -3.71
N ALA A 65 4.30 -6.12 -3.88
CA ALA A 65 3.76 -5.18 -4.87
C ALA A 65 4.14 -3.74 -4.52
N SER A 66 4.08 -3.40 -3.22
CA SER A 66 4.42 -2.06 -2.75
C SER A 66 5.88 -1.71 -2.99
N GLY A 67 6.76 -2.68 -2.74
CA GLY A 67 8.19 -2.47 -2.96
C GLY A 67 8.49 -2.22 -4.43
N MET A 68 7.80 -2.91 -5.30
CA MET A 68 8.04 -2.80 -6.73
C MET A 68 7.76 -1.40 -7.27
N ILE A 69 6.72 -0.74 -6.78
CA ILE A 69 6.35 0.58 -7.30
C ILE A 69 6.76 1.74 -6.39
N GLY A 70 7.60 1.46 -5.40
CA GLY A 70 8.10 2.52 -4.54
C GLY A 70 7.08 3.07 -3.56
N ALA A 71 6.08 2.26 -3.17
CA ALA A 71 5.13 2.64 -2.13
C ALA A 71 5.75 2.29 -0.77
N SER A 72 6.73 3.08 -0.37
CA SER A 72 7.62 2.75 0.75
C SER A 72 6.90 2.63 2.08
N SER A 73 5.99 3.57 2.37
CA SER A 73 5.27 3.53 3.64
C SER A 73 4.34 2.32 3.71
N LEU A 74 3.66 2.01 2.60
CA LEU A 74 2.79 0.83 2.57
C LEU A 74 3.63 -0.45 2.66
N HIS A 75 4.77 -0.48 2.00
CA HIS A 75 5.69 -1.61 2.10
C HIS A 75 6.10 -1.85 3.55
N THR A 76 6.47 -0.79 4.26
CA THR A 76 6.92 -0.89 5.64
C THR A 76 5.83 -1.41 6.57
N ILE A 77 4.60 -0.88 6.43
CA ILE A 77 3.52 -1.31 7.30
C ILE A 77 3.05 -2.73 6.94
N ALA A 78 3.05 -3.08 5.66
CA ALA A 78 2.70 -4.44 5.25
C ALA A 78 3.71 -5.44 5.81
N ALA A 79 5.00 -5.09 5.82
CA ALA A 79 6.03 -5.95 6.41
C ALA A 79 5.80 -6.14 7.90
N ALA A 80 5.40 -5.08 8.60
CA ALA A 80 5.13 -5.17 10.04
C ALA A 80 3.92 -6.06 10.31
N VAL A 81 2.86 -5.93 9.50
CA VAL A 81 1.68 -6.78 9.63
C VAL A 81 2.05 -8.24 9.38
N GLU A 82 2.86 -8.48 8.36
CA GLU A 82 3.31 -9.84 8.05
C GLU A 82 4.06 -10.45 9.23
N ARG A 83 4.97 -9.69 9.84
CA ARG A 83 5.75 -10.18 10.98
C ARG A 83 4.86 -10.53 12.16
N ALA A 84 3.92 -9.64 12.48
CA ALA A 84 2.99 -9.89 13.59
C ALA A 84 2.15 -11.14 13.32
N ALA A 85 1.65 -11.28 12.11
CA ALA A 85 0.82 -12.41 11.73
C ALA A 85 1.61 -13.72 11.80
N LYS A 86 2.85 -13.71 11.30
CA LYS A 86 3.71 -14.90 11.35
C LYS A 86 4.03 -15.31 12.78
N ALA A 87 4.06 -14.36 13.70
CA ALA A 87 4.27 -14.64 15.12
C ALA A 87 2.99 -15.10 15.81
N GLY A 88 1.88 -15.19 15.08
CA GLY A 88 0.61 -15.56 15.67
C GLY A 88 -0.02 -14.46 16.51
N ASP A 89 0.44 -13.22 16.32
CA ASP A 89 0.04 -12.09 17.18
C ASP A 89 -1.09 -11.29 16.51
N LEU A 90 -2.31 -11.79 16.65
CA LEU A 90 -3.47 -11.12 16.07
C LEU A 90 -3.67 -9.74 16.70
N SER A 91 -3.42 -9.62 17.99
CA SER A 91 -3.52 -8.33 18.68
C SER A 91 -2.55 -7.31 18.05
N GLY A 92 -1.32 -7.75 17.78
CA GLY A 92 -0.34 -6.91 17.11
C GLY A 92 -0.80 -6.49 15.73
N VAL A 93 -1.42 -7.41 14.97
CA VAL A 93 -1.99 -7.07 13.67
C VAL A 93 -3.04 -5.96 13.82
N ARG A 94 -3.93 -6.10 14.79
CA ARG A 94 -5.00 -5.12 14.99
C ARG A 94 -4.45 -3.76 15.42
N HIS A 95 -3.36 -3.75 16.16
CA HIS A 95 -2.69 -2.50 16.52
C HIS A 95 -2.14 -1.75 15.29
N LEU A 96 -1.72 -2.50 14.28
CA LEU A 96 -1.16 -1.92 13.06
C LEU A 96 -2.22 -1.57 12.02
N GLN A 97 -3.44 -2.04 12.23
CA GLN A 97 -4.50 -2.00 11.22
C GLN A 97 -4.87 -0.58 10.81
N GLU A 98 -4.97 0.33 11.76
CA GLU A 98 -5.35 1.71 11.46
C GLU A 98 -4.31 2.38 10.57
N THR A 99 -3.02 2.23 10.91
CA THR A 99 -1.96 2.79 10.09
C THR A 99 -1.94 2.15 8.71
N PHE A 100 -2.16 0.84 8.66
CA PHE A 100 -2.22 0.11 7.40
C PHE A 100 -3.34 0.65 6.51
N SER A 101 -4.55 0.78 7.05
CA SER A 101 -5.69 1.28 6.28
C SER A 101 -5.47 2.72 5.83
N ARG A 102 -4.81 3.52 6.66
CA ARG A 102 -4.49 4.90 6.30
C ARG A 102 -3.53 4.95 5.10
N GLU A 103 -2.56 4.04 5.06
CA GLU A 103 -1.63 4.00 3.93
C GLU A 103 -2.32 3.54 2.65
N VAL A 104 -3.25 2.59 2.75
CA VAL A 104 -4.04 2.19 1.58
C VAL A 104 -4.87 3.38 1.08
N GLU A 105 -5.45 4.14 2.01
CA GLU A 105 -6.23 5.32 1.62
C GLU A 105 -5.36 6.38 0.95
N ARG A 106 -4.13 6.54 1.40
CA ARG A 106 -3.21 7.48 0.75
C ARG A 106 -2.95 7.09 -0.71
N VAL A 107 -2.83 5.78 -0.97
CA VAL A 107 -2.71 5.31 -2.36
C VAL A 107 -3.96 5.67 -3.15
N ALA A 108 -5.14 5.42 -2.57
CA ALA A 108 -6.39 5.73 -3.24
C ALA A 108 -6.50 7.21 -3.59
N LEU A 109 -6.12 8.07 -2.65
CA LEU A 109 -6.18 9.51 -2.87
C LEU A 109 -5.23 9.95 -3.97
N GLN A 110 -4.05 9.34 -4.05
CA GLN A 110 -3.10 9.69 -5.10
C GLN A 110 -3.59 9.22 -6.46
N VAL A 111 -4.14 8.01 -6.54
CA VAL A 111 -4.69 7.48 -7.79
C VAL A 111 -5.87 8.35 -8.25
N ASP A 112 -6.81 8.61 -7.34
CA ASP A 112 -8.02 9.35 -7.68
C ASP A 112 -7.75 10.83 -7.92
N GLY A 113 -6.82 11.41 -7.17
CA GLY A 113 -6.47 12.81 -7.31
C GLY A 113 -5.91 13.13 -8.68
N ARG A 114 -5.33 12.16 -9.35
CA ARG A 114 -4.79 12.37 -10.68
C ARG A 114 -5.86 12.36 -11.75
N ALA A 115 -7.01 11.81 -11.43
CA ALA A 115 -8.13 11.77 -12.37
C ALA A 115 -8.87 13.11 -12.45
N VAL A 116 -8.56 14.03 -11.57
CA VAL A 116 -9.21 15.35 -11.54
C VAL A 116 -8.52 16.39 -12.45
#